data_2ba9a610b3a57545deb808d21f4c22b3
#
_entry.id   2ba9a610b3a57545deb808d21f4c22b3
#
_cell.length_a   1.000
_cell.length_b   1.000
_cell.length_c   1.000
_cell.angle_alpha   90.00
_cell.angle_beta   90.00
_cell.angle_gamma   90.00
#
_symmetry.space_group_name_H-M   'P 1'
#
loop_
_entity.id
_entity.type
_entity.pdbx_description
1 polymer ?
#
loop_
_entity_poly.entity_id
_entity_poly.type
_entity_poly.pdbx_seq_one_letter_code
_entity_poly.pdbx_strand_id
1 'polypeptide(L)'
;MAKVLLVGIDGGTWNILKPLMADGRIKHFEEIVAEGVHGKLRSTIPYTTLPGWTSMFTGVNPGKHGLIDNMIYEGGRYVLANSSYRMVPTMWNLMSRKELKIILVNDPASYPPEPIGIHITGLLTPFTSKNYVYPPTLRKEIDRIANGYIPDVQREYYEALGKDFESAFNMVEDYAEKIYRVSRYLLKNYEWDIGCVIFTSTDRLQHFFWHRKQYISRHYQNIDEYLKEFLNLISEEEANIIIASDHGFNGVHEFFYINSWLYRKGLLVPKKEAKVTKGFRSLGITRSAVIRMLRRSRSLYKIAKSLTPKSVKRLLPLTERLQVDHEKSSIYAITNLGLFINRSLIEGGYEELRTKLMDEVRKLKGSEGEPIVKAVYRREEIFFGPYIYRAPDIIIIPRTGYKIRSELYMDFRLHSSPYNPDYGISPTGEHAINGILMAYGSDIARGKNVDAVIWDIAPTIMHMHGFPIPKYFDGKVVKEIFSGKSKLSSAPIKIEDHAKYKIIRRIGALKRSGKL
;
A
#
# COMPACT_ATOMS: atom_id res chain seq x y z
N MET A 1 16.30 -2.77 -28.41
CA MET A 1 16.28 -2.33 -26.99
C MET A 1 15.93 -3.55 -26.18
N ALA A 2 16.47 -3.73 -24.97
CA ALA A 2 16.12 -4.87 -24.14
C ALA A 2 14.66 -4.77 -23.69
N LYS A 3 13.85 -5.79 -23.90
CA LYS A 3 12.50 -5.86 -23.33
C LYS A 3 12.60 -6.06 -21.81
N VAL A 4 11.68 -5.44 -21.04
CA VAL A 4 11.66 -5.55 -19.58
C VAL A 4 10.26 -5.88 -19.08
N LEU A 5 10.15 -6.95 -18.29
CA LEU A 5 8.94 -7.30 -17.55
C LEU A 5 9.14 -6.96 -16.06
N LEU A 6 8.38 -6.01 -15.54
CA LEU A 6 8.29 -5.73 -14.11
C LEU A 6 7.14 -6.54 -13.50
N VAL A 7 7.45 -7.42 -12.57
CA VAL A 7 6.45 -8.16 -11.78
C VAL A 7 6.42 -7.60 -10.37
N GLY A 8 5.32 -6.96 -10.02
CA GLY A 8 5.08 -6.41 -8.68
C GLY A 8 4.42 -7.45 -7.78
N ILE A 9 4.98 -7.66 -6.60
CA ILE A 9 4.40 -8.51 -5.54
C ILE A 9 4.14 -7.62 -4.33
N ASP A 10 2.92 -7.10 -4.22
CA ASP A 10 2.52 -6.17 -3.16
C ASP A 10 2.76 -6.80 -1.78
N GLY A 11 3.54 -6.12 -0.94
CA GLY A 11 3.91 -6.67 0.36
C GLY A 11 4.86 -7.87 0.31
N GLY A 12 5.53 -8.12 -0.82
CA GLY A 12 6.50 -9.22 -0.96
C GLY A 12 7.60 -9.15 0.10
N THR A 13 7.88 -10.26 0.78
CA THR A 13 8.79 -10.25 1.92
C THR A 13 9.71 -11.47 1.98
N TRP A 14 10.98 -11.22 2.29
CA TRP A 14 11.97 -12.26 2.53
C TRP A 14 11.61 -13.15 3.73
N ASN A 15 10.77 -12.67 4.66
CA ASN A 15 10.29 -13.45 5.81
C ASN A 15 9.41 -14.65 5.41
N ILE A 16 8.83 -14.62 4.21
CA ILE A 16 8.05 -15.72 3.64
C ILE A 16 8.83 -16.47 2.56
N LEU A 17 9.49 -15.73 1.65
CA LEU A 17 10.17 -16.37 0.52
C LEU A 17 11.33 -17.27 0.95
N LYS A 18 12.21 -16.80 1.87
CA LYS A 18 13.37 -17.61 2.30
C LYS A 18 12.99 -18.97 2.90
N PRO A 19 12.03 -19.07 3.85
CA PRO A 19 11.58 -20.38 4.33
C PRO A 19 11.00 -21.26 3.24
N LEU A 20 10.17 -20.70 2.33
CA LEU A 20 9.54 -21.49 1.26
C LEU A 20 10.53 -21.99 0.21
N MET A 21 11.57 -21.22 -0.13
CA MET A 21 12.68 -21.68 -0.96
C MET A 21 13.47 -22.79 -0.27
N ALA A 22 13.83 -22.60 1.01
CA ALA A 22 14.55 -23.62 1.79
C ALA A 22 13.79 -24.95 1.89
N ASP A 23 12.45 -24.89 1.89
CA ASP A 23 11.57 -26.07 1.86
C ASP A 23 11.35 -26.63 0.44
N GLY A 24 11.93 -26.03 -0.61
CA GLY A 24 11.77 -26.43 -2.03
C GLY A 24 10.37 -26.22 -2.58
N ARG A 25 9.56 -25.33 -1.99
CA ARG A 25 8.15 -25.11 -2.33
C ARG A 25 7.92 -24.11 -3.45
N ILE A 26 8.89 -23.21 -3.71
CA ILE A 26 8.83 -22.12 -4.71
C ILE A 26 10.13 -22.11 -5.51
N LYS A 27 10.21 -23.01 -6.48
CA LYS A 27 11.44 -23.31 -7.24
C LYS A 27 11.84 -22.20 -8.19
N HIS A 28 10.87 -21.48 -8.77
CA HIS A 28 11.17 -20.44 -9.75
C HIS A 28 11.67 -19.16 -9.06
N PHE A 29 11.18 -18.85 -7.85
CA PHE A 29 11.82 -17.83 -7.02
C PHE A 29 13.25 -18.21 -6.63
N GLU A 30 13.49 -19.50 -6.30
CA GLU A 30 14.82 -20.01 -5.97
C GLU A 30 15.77 -19.91 -7.18
N GLU A 31 15.32 -20.27 -8.37
CA GLU A 31 16.06 -20.12 -9.63
C GLU A 31 16.49 -18.67 -9.87
N ILE A 32 15.55 -17.71 -9.75
CA ILE A 32 15.84 -16.28 -9.92
C ILE A 32 16.86 -15.79 -8.89
N VAL A 33 16.79 -16.27 -7.66
CA VAL A 33 17.75 -15.91 -6.59
C VAL A 33 19.13 -16.49 -6.87
N ALA A 34 19.20 -17.73 -7.35
CA ALA A 34 20.46 -18.43 -7.63
C ALA A 34 21.16 -17.89 -8.90
N GLU A 35 20.41 -17.71 -9.98
CA GLU A 35 20.94 -17.37 -11.30
C GLU A 35 20.84 -15.87 -11.66
N GLY A 36 20.21 -15.08 -10.83
CA GLY A 36 20.01 -13.64 -11.04
C GLY A 36 20.55 -12.78 -9.90
N VAL A 37 19.93 -11.63 -9.73
CA VAL A 37 20.20 -10.70 -8.64
C VAL A 37 19.05 -10.73 -7.64
N HIS A 38 19.36 -10.65 -6.35
CA HIS A 38 18.36 -10.54 -5.30
C HIS A 38 18.84 -9.55 -4.22
N GLY A 39 17.91 -8.98 -3.44
CA GLY A 39 18.24 -8.07 -2.34
C GLY A 39 17.01 -7.47 -1.68
N LYS A 40 17.25 -6.52 -0.80
CA LYS A 40 16.18 -5.74 -0.16
C LYS A 40 15.85 -4.54 -1.02
N LEU A 41 14.57 -4.28 -1.21
CA LEU A 41 14.06 -3.03 -1.75
C LEU A 41 13.50 -2.19 -0.60
N ARG A 42 14.25 -1.15 -0.21
CA ARG A 42 13.80 -0.25 0.85
C ARG A 42 12.66 0.62 0.36
N SER A 43 11.51 0.51 0.99
CA SER A 43 10.30 1.28 0.71
C SER A 43 10.42 2.76 1.10
N THR A 44 9.38 3.52 0.79
CA THR A 44 9.15 4.87 1.32
C THR A 44 8.87 4.84 2.83
N ILE A 45 8.85 6.00 3.45
CA ILE A 45 8.16 6.22 4.71
C ILE A 45 7.02 7.21 4.39
N PRO A 46 5.75 6.82 4.62
CA PRO A 46 5.28 5.52 5.09
C PRO A 46 5.52 4.41 4.07
N TYR A 47 5.76 3.22 4.55
CA TYR A 47 5.89 2.01 3.75
C TYR A 47 4.49 1.41 3.53
N THR A 48 3.68 2.09 2.72
CA THR A 48 2.31 1.69 2.35
C THR A 48 2.14 1.71 0.84
N THR A 49 1.16 0.98 0.35
CA THR A 49 0.95 0.67 -1.07
C THR A 49 0.95 1.91 -1.97
N LEU A 50 0.15 2.94 -1.64
CA LEU A 50 0.00 4.10 -2.52
C LEU A 50 1.29 4.92 -2.68
N PRO A 51 1.97 5.39 -1.60
CA PRO A 51 3.25 6.08 -1.76
C PRO A 51 4.36 5.16 -2.28
N GLY A 52 4.34 3.87 -1.94
CA GLY A 52 5.33 2.90 -2.40
C GLY A 52 5.32 2.76 -3.93
N TRP A 53 4.21 2.29 -4.52
CA TRP A 53 4.10 2.15 -5.98
C TRP A 53 4.29 3.47 -6.71
N THR A 54 3.73 4.57 -6.17
CA THR A 54 3.91 5.88 -6.78
C THR A 54 5.37 6.30 -6.82
N SER A 55 6.13 6.11 -5.74
CA SER A 55 7.57 6.40 -5.72
C SER A 55 8.36 5.49 -6.66
N MET A 56 8.00 4.20 -6.73
CA MET A 56 8.62 3.25 -7.67
C MET A 56 8.47 3.72 -9.11
N PHE A 57 7.28 4.18 -9.50
CA PHE A 57 7.01 4.56 -10.90
C PHE A 57 7.40 5.98 -11.25
N THR A 58 7.55 6.87 -10.27
CA THR A 58 7.92 8.27 -10.50
C THR A 58 9.39 8.57 -10.23
N GLY A 59 10.13 7.65 -9.59
CA GLY A 59 11.52 7.83 -9.24
C GLY A 59 11.79 8.92 -8.20
N VAL A 60 10.76 9.33 -7.41
CA VAL A 60 10.89 10.44 -6.46
C VAL A 60 10.28 10.15 -5.09
N ASN A 61 10.74 10.90 -4.08
CA ASN A 61 10.21 10.91 -2.72
C ASN A 61 8.74 11.37 -2.67
N PRO A 62 7.91 10.83 -1.74
CA PRO A 62 6.51 11.22 -1.60
C PRO A 62 6.24 12.72 -1.46
N GLY A 63 7.15 13.48 -0.87
CA GLY A 63 7.04 14.94 -0.79
C GLY A 63 7.12 15.67 -2.15
N LYS A 64 7.61 14.99 -3.19
CA LYS A 64 7.63 15.50 -4.57
C LYS A 64 6.41 15.05 -5.38
N HIS A 65 6.01 13.79 -5.30
CA HIS A 65 4.84 13.32 -6.05
C HIS A 65 3.51 13.62 -5.36
N GLY A 66 3.52 13.98 -4.07
CA GLY A 66 2.37 14.49 -3.34
C GLY A 66 1.37 13.46 -2.81
N LEU A 67 1.57 12.17 -3.08
CA LEU A 67 0.78 11.05 -2.56
C LEU A 67 1.51 10.45 -1.35
N ILE A 68 1.32 11.05 -0.19
CA ILE A 68 2.03 10.67 1.05
C ILE A 68 1.28 9.57 1.80
N ASP A 69 -0.04 9.54 1.66
CA ASP A 69 -0.91 8.57 2.33
C ASP A 69 -2.12 8.27 1.45
N ASN A 70 -2.92 7.28 1.84
CA ASN A 70 -4.17 6.93 1.15
C ASN A 70 -5.24 8.02 1.27
N MET A 71 -5.08 8.97 2.19
CA MET A 71 -6.00 10.08 2.41
C MET A 71 -5.33 11.42 2.14
N ILE A 72 -6.05 12.31 1.45
CA ILE A 72 -5.61 13.68 1.16
C ILE A 72 -6.64 14.67 1.72
N TYR A 73 -6.16 15.76 2.33
CA TYR A 73 -7.03 16.85 2.78
C TYR A 73 -7.33 17.80 1.61
N GLU A 74 -8.61 17.91 1.25
CA GLU A 74 -9.08 18.77 0.17
C GLU A 74 -10.47 19.31 0.48
N GLY A 75 -10.68 20.60 0.26
CA GLY A 75 -11.98 21.24 0.44
C GLY A 75 -12.57 21.10 1.84
N GLY A 76 -11.75 21.12 2.90
CA GLY A 76 -12.20 21.01 4.30
C GLY A 76 -12.47 19.58 4.77
N ARG A 77 -12.18 18.56 3.94
CA ARG A 77 -12.39 17.13 4.27
C ARG A 77 -11.25 16.26 3.80
N TYR A 78 -11.16 15.07 4.38
CA TYR A 78 -10.25 14.03 3.90
C TYR A 78 -10.94 13.17 2.84
N VAL A 79 -10.29 13.02 1.68
CA VAL A 79 -10.74 12.22 0.54
C VAL A 79 -9.74 11.12 0.24
N LEU A 80 -10.20 10.03 -0.37
CA LEU A 80 -9.34 8.95 -0.82
C LEU A 80 -8.47 9.46 -1.98
N ALA A 81 -7.16 9.24 -1.89
CA ALA A 81 -6.22 9.61 -2.94
C ALA A 81 -6.41 8.74 -4.19
N ASN A 82 -6.13 9.31 -5.36
CA ASN A 82 -6.12 8.64 -6.65
C ASN A 82 -5.04 9.25 -7.57
N SER A 83 -4.92 8.76 -8.81
CA SER A 83 -3.88 9.20 -9.74
C SER A 83 -3.92 10.70 -10.07
N SER A 84 -5.09 11.37 -9.98
CA SER A 84 -5.22 12.81 -10.27
C SER A 84 -4.49 13.70 -9.26
N TYR A 85 -4.19 13.18 -8.06
CA TYR A 85 -3.42 13.88 -7.03
C TYR A 85 -1.90 13.69 -7.18
N ARG A 86 -1.46 12.82 -8.11
CA ARG A 86 -0.05 12.64 -8.43
C ARG A 86 0.51 13.87 -9.16
N MET A 87 1.53 14.47 -8.61
CA MET A 87 2.03 15.78 -9.03
C MET A 87 3.25 15.70 -9.96
N VAL A 88 3.74 14.49 -10.24
CA VAL A 88 4.82 14.22 -11.21
C VAL A 88 4.41 13.03 -12.09
N PRO A 89 4.93 12.92 -13.34
CA PRO A 89 4.62 11.78 -14.20
C PRO A 89 5.29 10.52 -13.69
N THR A 90 4.74 9.41 -14.08
CA THR A 90 5.42 8.12 -13.99
C THR A 90 6.46 7.98 -15.10
N MET A 91 7.38 7.02 -14.95
CA MET A 91 8.27 6.61 -16.05
C MET A 91 7.47 6.19 -17.29
N TRP A 92 6.30 5.57 -17.10
CA TRP A 92 5.39 5.19 -18.20
C TRP A 92 4.95 6.40 -19.02
N ASN A 93 4.54 7.50 -18.36
CA ASN A 93 4.18 8.76 -19.02
C ASN A 93 5.36 9.40 -19.78
N LEU A 94 6.58 9.19 -19.30
CA LEU A 94 7.77 9.73 -19.95
C LEU A 94 8.17 8.90 -21.18
N MET A 95 8.12 7.56 -21.02
CA MET A 95 8.59 6.63 -22.04
C MET A 95 7.57 6.42 -23.17
N SER A 96 6.27 6.48 -22.89
CA SER A 96 5.22 6.38 -23.94
C SER A 96 5.29 7.47 -25.01
N ARG A 97 5.95 8.58 -24.73
CA ARG A 97 6.14 9.68 -25.70
C ARG A 97 7.07 9.33 -26.88
N LYS A 98 7.79 8.23 -26.79
CA LYS A 98 8.73 7.74 -27.81
C LYS A 98 8.27 6.42 -28.44
N GLU A 99 6.96 6.22 -28.55
CA GLU A 99 6.33 5.11 -29.25
C GLU A 99 6.62 3.72 -28.65
N LEU A 100 7.15 3.65 -27.41
CA LEU A 100 7.32 2.39 -26.73
C LEU A 100 5.95 1.75 -26.43
N LYS A 101 5.88 0.46 -26.70
CA LYS A 101 4.69 -0.36 -26.46
C LYS A 101 4.70 -0.80 -24.99
N ILE A 102 3.77 -0.27 -24.21
CA ILE A 102 3.71 -0.47 -22.77
C ILE A 102 2.43 -1.23 -22.43
N ILE A 103 2.54 -2.27 -21.61
CA ILE A 103 1.42 -3.04 -21.06
C ILE A 103 1.48 -2.97 -19.54
N LEU A 104 0.47 -2.35 -18.92
CA LEU A 104 0.34 -2.25 -17.46
C LEU A 104 -0.92 -3.01 -17.03
N VAL A 105 -0.76 -4.01 -16.15
CA VAL A 105 -1.86 -4.83 -15.63
C VAL A 105 -1.94 -4.70 -14.12
N ASN A 106 -3.11 -4.31 -13.65
CA ASN A 106 -3.42 -4.14 -12.22
C ASN A 106 -2.57 -3.07 -11.54
N ASP A 107 -2.27 -1.97 -12.25
CA ASP A 107 -1.49 -0.83 -11.73
C ASP A 107 -2.23 -0.18 -10.55
N PRO A 108 -1.66 -0.22 -9.32
CA PRO A 108 -2.30 0.32 -8.12
C PRO A 108 -2.38 1.85 -8.16
N ALA A 109 -3.49 2.40 -7.64
CA ALA A 109 -3.70 3.85 -7.52
C ALA A 109 -3.61 4.63 -8.85
N SER A 110 -3.83 3.96 -9.97
CA SER A 110 -3.72 4.54 -11.32
C SER A 110 -5.05 4.96 -11.93
N TYR A 111 -6.18 4.73 -11.24
CA TYR A 111 -7.50 5.15 -11.73
C TYR A 111 -7.67 6.68 -11.77
N PRO A 112 -8.28 7.25 -12.83
CA PRO A 112 -8.68 6.60 -14.09
C PRO A 112 -7.48 6.19 -14.94
N PRO A 113 -7.63 5.19 -15.87
CA PRO A 113 -6.54 4.73 -16.72
C PRO A 113 -6.02 5.85 -17.62
N GLU A 114 -4.72 5.90 -17.80
CA GLU A 114 -4.04 6.90 -18.64
C GLU A 114 -3.82 6.34 -20.05
N PRO A 115 -3.74 7.20 -21.10
CA PRO A 115 -3.52 6.77 -22.48
C PRO A 115 -2.04 6.39 -22.71
N ILE A 116 -1.62 5.29 -22.08
CA ILE A 116 -0.25 4.76 -22.08
C ILE A 116 -0.32 3.31 -22.58
N GLY A 117 -0.21 3.08 -23.87
CA GLY A 117 -0.27 1.73 -24.44
C GLY A 117 -1.54 0.97 -23.99
N ILE A 118 -1.38 -0.20 -23.37
CA ILE A 118 -2.48 -0.94 -22.70
C ILE A 118 -2.32 -0.70 -21.18
N HIS A 119 -3.35 -0.11 -20.57
CA HIS A 119 -3.31 0.24 -19.15
C HIS A 119 -4.58 -0.26 -18.45
N ILE A 120 -4.41 -1.21 -17.53
CA ILE A 120 -5.46 -1.76 -16.68
C ILE A 120 -5.21 -1.34 -15.24
N THR A 121 -6.15 -0.57 -14.67
CA THR A 121 -6.03 -0.06 -13.31
C THR A 121 -6.34 -1.14 -12.27
N GLY A 122 -5.71 -1.04 -11.11
CA GLY A 122 -5.84 -1.97 -9.99
C GLY A 122 -6.46 -1.32 -8.76
N LEU A 123 -5.87 -1.59 -7.61
CA LEU A 123 -6.26 -1.06 -6.29
C LEU A 123 -6.65 0.42 -6.33
N LEU A 124 -7.73 0.77 -5.62
CA LEU A 124 -8.40 2.08 -5.56
C LEU A 124 -9.22 2.43 -6.81
N THR A 125 -9.40 1.53 -7.75
CA THR A 125 -10.42 1.67 -8.79
C THR A 125 -11.80 1.48 -8.17
N PRO A 126 -12.78 2.37 -8.40
CA PRO A 126 -14.14 2.17 -7.89
C PRO A 126 -14.75 0.86 -8.42
N PHE A 127 -15.28 0.02 -7.55
CA PHE A 127 -15.83 -1.30 -7.91
C PHE A 127 -16.95 -1.25 -8.97
N THR A 128 -17.69 -0.15 -9.02
CA THR A 128 -18.76 0.07 -10.01
C THR A 128 -18.25 0.64 -11.33
N SER A 129 -16.96 0.98 -11.43
CA SER A 129 -16.39 1.59 -12.61
C SER A 129 -16.29 0.58 -13.76
N LYS A 130 -16.75 1.02 -14.92
CA LYS A 130 -16.53 0.33 -16.21
C LYS A 130 -15.35 0.92 -16.97
N ASN A 131 -14.73 1.99 -16.47
CA ASN A 131 -13.61 2.71 -17.09
C ASN A 131 -12.31 2.37 -16.34
N TYR A 132 -11.90 1.10 -16.35
CA TYR A 132 -10.69 0.62 -15.68
C TYR A 132 -9.58 0.19 -16.65
N VAL A 133 -9.80 0.32 -17.95
CA VAL A 133 -8.86 -0.09 -19.00
C VAL A 133 -8.75 0.96 -20.11
N TYR A 134 -7.53 1.17 -20.59
CA TYR A 134 -7.21 1.91 -21.80
C TYR A 134 -6.43 1.00 -22.77
N PRO A 135 -6.73 1.00 -24.09
CA PRO A 135 -7.90 1.65 -24.71
C PRO A 135 -9.22 0.99 -24.30
N PRO A 136 -10.33 1.75 -24.21
CA PRO A 136 -11.62 1.21 -23.74
C PRO A 136 -12.17 0.05 -24.58
N THR A 137 -11.72 -0.08 -25.82
CA THR A 137 -12.11 -1.18 -26.76
C THR A 137 -11.70 -2.55 -26.23
N LEU A 138 -10.63 -2.66 -25.45
CA LEU A 138 -10.13 -3.91 -24.88
C LEU A 138 -10.97 -4.43 -23.71
N ARG A 139 -11.84 -3.62 -23.11
CA ARG A 139 -12.57 -4.01 -21.91
C ARG A 139 -13.33 -5.32 -22.05
N LYS A 140 -14.11 -5.48 -23.13
CA LYS A 140 -14.89 -6.71 -23.34
C LYS A 140 -14.01 -7.96 -23.45
N GLU A 141 -12.87 -7.81 -24.09
CA GLU A 141 -11.90 -8.88 -24.25
C GLU A 141 -11.26 -9.26 -22.90
N ILE A 142 -10.83 -8.28 -22.13
CA ILE A 142 -10.27 -8.47 -20.78
C ILE A 142 -11.29 -9.12 -19.85
N ASP A 143 -12.55 -8.66 -19.86
CA ASP A 143 -13.63 -9.26 -19.08
C ASP A 143 -13.86 -10.72 -19.46
N ARG A 144 -13.80 -11.05 -20.75
CA ARG A 144 -13.94 -12.44 -21.24
C ARG A 144 -12.77 -13.31 -20.76
N ILE A 145 -11.51 -12.84 -20.88
CA ILE A 145 -10.31 -13.58 -20.49
C ILE A 145 -10.29 -13.84 -18.98
N ALA A 146 -10.65 -12.83 -18.19
CA ALA A 146 -10.71 -12.90 -16.73
C ALA A 146 -11.95 -13.61 -16.19
N ASN A 147 -12.93 -13.94 -17.04
CA ASN A 147 -14.27 -14.32 -16.57
C ASN A 147 -14.84 -13.27 -15.58
N GLY A 148 -14.84 -11.99 -16.01
CA GLY A 148 -15.15 -10.83 -15.19
C GLY A 148 -13.93 -10.31 -14.42
N TYR A 149 -13.26 -9.27 -14.98
CA TYR A 149 -12.11 -8.65 -14.32
C TYR A 149 -12.56 -7.84 -13.10
N ILE A 150 -11.80 -7.96 -12.02
CA ILE A 150 -11.97 -7.16 -10.80
C ILE A 150 -10.64 -6.46 -10.47
N PRO A 151 -10.64 -5.14 -10.20
CA PRO A 151 -9.41 -4.39 -9.91
C PRO A 151 -8.89 -4.58 -8.49
N ASP A 152 -9.68 -5.14 -7.58
CA ASP A 152 -9.33 -5.48 -6.19
C ASP A 152 -10.34 -6.46 -5.62
N VAL A 153 -10.00 -7.12 -4.49
CA VAL A 153 -10.92 -7.96 -3.73
C VAL A 153 -12.14 -7.16 -3.26
N GLN A 154 -13.32 -7.74 -3.41
CA GLN A 154 -14.59 -7.06 -3.15
C GLN A 154 -15.01 -7.21 -1.68
N ARG A 155 -16.14 -6.60 -1.34
CA ARG A 155 -16.72 -6.59 0.01
C ARG A 155 -16.95 -8.00 0.55
N GLU A 156 -17.32 -8.93 -0.32
CA GLU A 156 -17.59 -10.34 -0.02
C GLU A 156 -16.39 -11.03 0.63
N TYR A 157 -15.17 -10.67 0.23
CA TYR A 157 -13.94 -11.14 0.86
C TYR A 157 -13.90 -10.79 2.36
N TYR A 158 -14.18 -9.54 2.71
CA TYR A 158 -14.17 -9.09 4.11
C TYR A 158 -15.31 -9.71 4.93
N GLU A 159 -16.45 -10.00 4.28
CA GLU A 159 -17.56 -10.73 4.92
C GLU A 159 -17.22 -12.21 5.13
N ALA A 160 -16.51 -12.83 4.20
CA ALA A 160 -16.04 -14.21 4.29
C ALA A 160 -15.00 -14.40 5.40
N LEU A 161 -14.04 -13.47 5.56
CA LEU A 161 -13.05 -13.51 6.64
C LEU A 161 -13.66 -13.72 8.03
N GLY A 162 -14.90 -13.22 8.27
CA GLY A 162 -15.62 -13.38 9.53
C GLY A 162 -16.34 -14.69 9.73
N LYS A 163 -16.41 -15.53 8.70
CA LYS A 163 -17.23 -16.73 8.67
C LYS A 163 -16.43 -17.96 8.29
N ASP A 164 -15.69 -17.88 7.20
CA ASP A 164 -14.97 -18.98 6.58
C ASP A 164 -13.69 -18.50 5.90
N PHE A 165 -12.55 -18.84 6.49
CA PHE A 165 -11.25 -18.46 5.97
C PHE A 165 -10.90 -19.15 4.64
N GLU A 166 -11.38 -20.35 4.38
CA GLU A 166 -11.15 -21.05 3.11
C GLU A 166 -11.87 -20.34 1.97
N SER A 167 -13.13 -19.93 2.18
CA SER A 167 -13.89 -19.14 1.22
C SER A 167 -13.20 -17.79 0.94
N ALA A 168 -12.72 -17.11 1.98
CA ALA A 168 -11.99 -15.86 1.81
C ALA A 168 -10.66 -16.06 1.04
N PHE A 169 -9.94 -17.14 1.32
CA PHE A 169 -8.73 -17.50 0.60
C PHE A 169 -9.01 -17.73 -0.88
N ASN A 170 -10.02 -18.52 -1.22
CA ASN A 170 -10.38 -18.81 -2.61
C ASN A 170 -10.77 -17.54 -3.40
N MET A 171 -11.35 -16.53 -2.76
CA MET A 171 -11.61 -15.22 -3.40
C MET A 171 -10.32 -14.47 -3.74
N VAL A 172 -9.30 -14.57 -2.91
CA VAL A 172 -7.98 -13.97 -3.19
C VAL A 172 -7.26 -14.72 -4.30
N GLU A 173 -7.39 -16.05 -4.34
CA GLU A 173 -6.82 -16.87 -5.42
C GLU A 173 -7.49 -16.58 -6.76
N ASP A 174 -8.83 -16.51 -6.82
CA ASP A 174 -9.56 -16.14 -8.04
C ASP A 174 -9.13 -14.75 -8.55
N TYR A 175 -8.93 -13.80 -7.63
CA TYR A 175 -8.41 -12.48 -7.96
C TYR A 175 -7.00 -12.53 -8.56
N ALA A 176 -6.09 -13.28 -7.96
CA ALA A 176 -4.72 -13.43 -8.47
C ALA A 176 -4.71 -14.13 -9.85
N GLU A 177 -5.53 -15.16 -10.01
CA GLU A 177 -5.66 -15.89 -11.28
C GLU A 177 -6.20 -15.00 -12.40
N LYS A 178 -7.16 -14.12 -12.14
CA LYS A 178 -7.66 -13.15 -13.12
C LYS A 178 -6.57 -12.20 -13.60
N ILE A 179 -5.73 -11.69 -12.69
CA ILE A 179 -4.58 -10.85 -13.04
C ILE A 179 -3.61 -11.66 -13.94
N TYR A 180 -3.26 -12.87 -13.52
CA TYR A 180 -2.37 -13.73 -14.28
C TYR A 180 -2.89 -14.05 -15.70
N ARG A 181 -4.15 -14.47 -15.83
CA ARG A 181 -4.77 -14.80 -17.14
C ARG A 181 -4.72 -13.61 -18.10
N VAL A 182 -5.10 -12.44 -17.62
CA VAL A 182 -5.07 -11.21 -18.42
C VAL A 182 -3.65 -10.83 -18.81
N SER A 183 -2.72 -10.87 -17.87
CA SER A 183 -1.31 -10.54 -18.11
C SER A 183 -0.69 -11.48 -19.15
N ARG A 184 -0.84 -12.78 -18.94
CA ARG A 184 -0.33 -13.81 -19.87
C ARG A 184 -0.91 -13.61 -21.27
N TYR A 185 -2.22 -13.36 -21.36
CA TYR A 185 -2.87 -13.14 -22.63
C TYR A 185 -2.32 -11.90 -23.36
N LEU A 186 -2.24 -10.77 -22.68
CA LEU A 186 -1.76 -9.52 -23.27
C LEU A 186 -0.29 -9.60 -23.69
N LEU A 187 0.57 -10.16 -22.84
CA LEU A 187 2.01 -10.29 -23.13
C LEU A 187 2.30 -11.29 -24.27
N LYS A 188 1.40 -12.25 -24.55
CA LYS A 188 1.54 -13.20 -25.67
C LYS A 188 0.94 -12.71 -26.98
N ASN A 189 -0.09 -11.86 -26.94
CA ASN A 189 -0.87 -11.51 -28.14
C ASN A 189 -0.68 -10.07 -28.61
N TYR A 190 -0.02 -9.23 -27.79
CA TYR A 190 0.29 -7.85 -28.13
C TYR A 190 1.78 -7.61 -28.07
N GLU A 191 2.29 -6.78 -28.97
CA GLU A 191 3.68 -6.35 -28.93
C GLU A 191 3.93 -5.45 -27.71
N TRP A 192 5.04 -5.64 -27.05
CA TRP A 192 5.46 -4.85 -25.90
C TRP A 192 6.98 -4.67 -25.84
N ASP A 193 7.41 -3.53 -25.37
CA ASP A 193 8.78 -3.23 -24.97
C ASP A 193 8.91 -3.29 -23.45
N ILE A 194 7.82 -2.89 -22.75
CA ILE A 194 7.76 -2.89 -21.30
C ILE A 194 6.43 -3.51 -20.87
N GLY A 195 6.51 -4.59 -20.09
CA GLY A 195 5.39 -5.17 -19.34
C GLY A 195 5.48 -4.81 -17.88
N CYS A 196 4.34 -4.55 -17.24
CA CYS A 196 4.22 -4.41 -15.79
C CYS A 196 2.97 -5.15 -15.31
N VAL A 197 3.15 -6.08 -14.37
CA VAL A 197 2.07 -6.90 -13.81
C VAL A 197 2.17 -6.86 -12.29
N ILE A 198 1.09 -6.48 -11.59
CA ILE A 198 1.14 -6.31 -10.14
C ILE A 198 0.13 -7.22 -9.44
N PHE A 199 0.62 -8.09 -8.57
CA PHE A 199 -0.17 -8.97 -7.71
C PHE A 199 -0.38 -8.30 -6.35
N THR A 200 -1.50 -7.59 -6.17
CA THR A 200 -1.89 -7.02 -4.87
C THR A 200 -2.57 -8.05 -3.96
N SER A 201 -2.83 -9.24 -4.46
CA SER A 201 -3.40 -10.37 -3.72
C SER A 201 -2.54 -10.80 -2.53
N THR A 202 -1.22 -10.74 -2.64
CA THR A 202 -0.28 -11.07 -1.56
C THR A 202 -0.45 -10.17 -0.34
N ASP A 203 -0.58 -8.85 -0.52
CA ASP A 203 -0.88 -7.90 0.55
C ASP A 203 -2.22 -8.21 1.21
N ARG A 204 -3.30 -8.39 0.39
CA ARG A 204 -4.64 -8.69 0.87
C ARG A 204 -4.67 -9.91 1.77
N LEU A 205 -3.97 -10.96 1.36
CA LEU A 205 -3.87 -12.19 2.11
C LEU A 205 -3.07 -12.01 3.40
N GLN A 206 -1.87 -11.43 3.30
CA GLN A 206 -0.95 -11.31 4.43
C GLN A 206 -1.52 -10.48 5.59
N HIS A 207 -2.34 -9.46 5.30
CA HIS A 207 -3.01 -8.70 6.36
C HIS A 207 -3.83 -9.58 7.31
N PHE A 208 -4.59 -10.55 6.81
CA PHE A 208 -5.54 -11.30 7.63
C PHE A 208 -5.12 -12.74 7.92
N PHE A 209 -4.19 -13.28 7.13
CA PHE A 209 -3.74 -14.67 7.24
C PHE A 209 -2.32 -14.83 7.81
N TRP A 210 -1.70 -13.77 8.34
CA TRP A 210 -0.32 -13.85 8.82
C TRP A 210 -0.08 -14.97 9.84
N HIS A 211 -1.03 -15.24 10.71
CA HIS A 211 -1.00 -16.35 11.68
C HIS A 211 -1.40 -17.70 11.08
N ARG A 212 -1.80 -17.75 9.82
CA ARG A 212 -2.25 -18.94 9.08
C ARG A 212 -1.32 -19.21 7.91
N LYS A 213 -0.06 -19.52 8.22
CA LYS A 213 1.03 -19.63 7.25
C LYS A 213 0.76 -20.62 6.11
N GLN A 214 -0.08 -21.66 6.32
CA GLN A 214 -0.46 -22.60 5.28
C GLN A 214 -1.15 -21.92 4.08
N TYR A 215 -1.99 -20.91 4.30
CA TYR A 215 -2.65 -20.18 3.21
C TYR A 215 -1.66 -19.27 2.48
N ILE A 216 -0.79 -18.58 3.21
CA ILE A 216 0.25 -17.74 2.62
C ILE A 216 1.19 -18.61 1.77
N SER A 217 1.59 -19.78 2.27
CA SER A 217 2.43 -20.74 1.54
C SER A 217 1.76 -21.19 0.24
N ARG A 218 0.49 -21.60 0.27
CA ARG A 218 -0.28 -21.99 -0.93
C ARG A 218 -0.35 -20.86 -1.94
N HIS A 219 -0.61 -19.63 -1.50
CA HIS A 219 -0.67 -18.47 -2.37
C HIS A 219 0.67 -18.19 -3.07
N TYR A 220 1.79 -18.19 -2.32
CA TYR A 220 3.11 -17.99 -2.92
C TYR A 220 3.51 -19.13 -3.85
N GLN A 221 3.06 -20.38 -3.63
CA GLN A 221 3.24 -21.49 -4.58
C GLN A 221 2.48 -21.22 -5.89
N ASN A 222 1.25 -20.68 -5.84
CA ASN A 222 0.51 -20.31 -7.05
C ASN A 222 1.18 -19.14 -7.78
N ILE A 223 1.70 -18.13 -7.07
CA ILE A 223 2.50 -17.06 -7.68
C ILE A 223 3.78 -17.62 -8.33
N ASP A 224 4.43 -18.61 -7.73
CA ASP A 224 5.61 -19.27 -8.28
C ASP A 224 5.30 -19.99 -9.61
N GLU A 225 4.15 -20.65 -9.73
CA GLU A 225 3.67 -21.24 -10.99
C GLU A 225 3.37 -20.15 -12.05
N TYR A 226 2.85 -18.99 -11.66
CA TYR A 226 2.69 -17.87 -12.58
C TYR A 226 4.04 -17.32 -13.05
N LEU A 227 5.03 -17.26 -12.17
CA LEU A 227 6.40 -16.84 -12.51
C LEU A 227 7.04 -17.79 -13.51
N LYS A 228 6.82 -19.09 -13.43
CA LYS A 228 7.27 -20.06 -14.44
C LYS A 228 6.87 -19.64 -15.84
N GLU A 229 5.60 -19.29 -16.04
CA GLU A 229 5.10 -18.87 -17.35
C GLU A 229 5.73 -17.53 -17.79
N PHE A 230 5.98 -16.61 -16.88
CA PHE A 230 6.67 -15.36 -17.19
C PHE A 230 8.16 -15.58 -17.50
N LEU A 231 8.84 -16.53 -16.83
CA LEU A 231 10.22 -16.90 -17.15
C LEU A 231 10.33 -17.52 -18.54
N ASN A 232 9.39 -18.40 -18.91
CA ASN A 232 9.32 -18.93 -20.27
C ASN A 232 9.15 -17.81 -21.31
N LEU A 233 8.21 -16.89 -21.04
CA LEU A 233 7.93 -15.74 -21.92
C LEU A 233 9.16 -14.85 -22.10
N ILE A 234 9.88 -14.49 -21.03
CA ILE A 234 11.07 -13.64 -21.14
C ILE A 234 12.22 -14.35 -21.87
N SER A 235 12.30 -15.67 -21.77
CA SER A 235 13.28 -16.46 -22.52
C SER A 235 12.97 -16.45 -24.02
N GLU A 236 11.68 -16.63 -24.40
CA GLU A 236 11.22 -16.57 -25.79
C GLU A 236 11.43 -15.19 -26.41
N GLU A 237 11.29 -14.11 -25.62
CA GLU A 237 11.35 -12.72 -26.04
C GLU A 237 12.74 -12.07 -25.84
N GLU A 238 13.74 -12.83 -25.38
CA GLU A 238 15.07 -12.33 -24.98
C GLU A 238 14.99 -11.12 -24.04
N ALA A 239 14.02 -11.16 -23.11
CA ALA A 239 13.71 -10.06 -22.20
C ALA A 239 14.41 -10.21 -20.84
N ASN A 240 14.36 -9.16 -20.03
CA ASN A 240 14.75 -9.20 -18.62
C ASN A 240 13.51 -9.09 -17.73
N ILE A 241 13.51 -9.77 -16.59
CA ILE A 241 12.50 -9.65 -15.56
C ILE A 241 13.06 -8.93 -14.33
N ILE A 242 12.27 -8.00 -13.77
CA ILE A 242 12.52 -7.40 -12.46
C ILE A 242 11.31 -7.73 -11.59
N ILE A 243 11.55 -8.33 -10.42
CA ILE A 243 10.52 -8.59 -9.41
C ILE A 243 10.76 -7.62 -8.26
N ALA A 244 9.74 -6.83 -7.92
CA ALA A 244 9.85 -5.80 -6.90
C ALA A 244 8.59 -5.76 -6.03
N SER A 245 8.75 -5.39 -4.76
CA SER A 245 7.62 -5.06 -3.91
C SER A 245 7.70 -3.62 -3.40
N ASP A 246 6.54 -3.02 -3.22
CA ASP A 246 6.40 -1.67 -2.71
C ASP A 246 6.76 -1.54 -1.22
N HIS A 247 6.57 -2.60 -0.45
CA HIS A 247 6.99 -2.78 0.95
C HIS A 247 7.14 -4.26 1.29
N GLY A 248 7.64 -4.55 2.47
CA GLY A 248 7.64 -5.89 3.04
C GLY A 248 6.47 -6.14 3.99
N PHE A 249 6.54 -7.23 4.76
CA PHE A 249 5.49 -7.63 5.69
C PHE A 249 6.04 -8.28 6.96
N ASN A 250 5.34 -8.04 8.09
CA ASN A 250 5.60 -8.67 9.38
C ASN A 250 4.30 -9.00 10.12
N GLY A 251 4.39 -9.86 11.13
CA GLY A 251 3.27 -10.11 12.05
C GLY A 251 3.03 -8.95 13.00
N VAL A 252 1.77 -8.82 13.45
CA VAL A 252 1.37 -7.88 14.51
C VAL A 252 0.80 -8.68 15.68
N HIS A 253 1.18 -8.32 16.90
CA HIS A 253 0.66 -8.90 18.12
C HIS A 253 -0.08 -7.88 18.99
N GLU A 254 0.19 -6.57 18.82
CA GLU A 254 -0.48 -5.52 19.60
C GLU A 254 -0.77 -4.27 18.78
N PHE A 255 -1.95 -3.68 19.01
CA PHE A 255 -2.35 -2.36 18.52
C PHE A 255 -2.27 -1.34 19.64
N PHE A 256 -1.73 -0.15 19.33
CA PHE A 256 -1.75 1.02 20.21
C PHE A 256 -2.60 2.13 19.58
N TYR A 257 -3.60 2.63 20.31
CA TYR A 257 -4.54 3.64 19.83
C TYR A 257 -4.08 5.06 20.20
N ILE A 258 -3.39 5.71 19.30
CA ILE A 258 -2.76 7.02 19.53
C ILE A 258 -3.78 8.13 19.81
N ASN A 259 -4.95 8.13 19.14
CA ASN A 259 -5.98 9.13 19.40
C ASN A 259 -6.63 8.95 20.79
N SER A 260 -6.70 7.75 21.34
CA SER A 260 -7.11 7.52 22.72
C SER A 260 -6.08 8.08 23.72
N TRP A 261 -4.79 7.96 23.40
CA TRP A 261 -3.72 8.56 24.21
C TRP A 261 -3.78 10.10 24.18
N LEU A 262 -3.98 10.70 22.99
CA LEU A 262 -4.14 12.15 22.83
C LEU A 262 -5.37 12.67 23.57
N TYR A 263 -6.49 11.94 23.52
CA TYR A 263 -7.70 12.29 24.28
C TYR A 263 -7.44 12.31 25.79
N ARG A 264 -6.75 11.29 26.32
CA ARG A 264 -6.40 11.24 27.76
C ARG A 264 -5.49 12.39 28.20
N LYS A 265 -4.72 12.96 27.26
CA LYS A 265 -3.87 14.15 27.48
C LYS A 265 -4.62 15.48 27.33
N GLY A 266 -5.90 15.47 26.95
CA GLY A 266 -6.66 16.68 26.68
C GLY A 266 -6.33 17.39 25.37
N LEU A 267 -5.59 16.72 24.47
CA LEU A 267 -5.12 17.29 23.20
C LEU A 267 -6.07 17.01 22.03
N LEU A 268 -7.03 16.10 22.22
CA LEU A 268 -7.98 15.66 21.21
C LEU A 268 -9.41 15.77 21.73
N VAL A 269 -10.30 16.25 20.87
CA VAL A 269 -11.74 16.40 21.15
C VAL A 269 -12.52 15.47 20.22
N PRO A 270 -13.34 14.55 20.74
CA PRO A 270 -14.25 13.76 19.90
C PRO A 270 -15.42 14.64 19.43
N LYS A 271 -15.97 14.36 18.24
CA LYS A 271 -17.26 14.95 17.82
C LYS A 271 -18.33 14.59 18.83
N LYS A 272 -19.28 15.53 19.07
CA LYS A 272 -20.38 15.33 20.02
C LYS A 272 -21.15 14.05 19.67
N GLU A 273 -21.25 13.16 20.64
CA GLU A 273 -22.11 11.98 20.55
C GLU A 273 -23.58 12.40 20.47
N ALA A 274 -24.41 11.61 19.76
CA ALA A 274 -25.85 11.76 19.86
C ALA A 274 -26.28 11.59 21.33
N LYS A 275 -27.27 12.39 21.80
CA LYS A 275 -27.73 12.39 23.20
C LYS A 275 -28.05 10.99 23.74
N VAL A 276 -28.54 10.08 22.88
CA VAL A 276 -28.87 8.68 23.19
C VAL A 276 -27.65 7.85 23.59
N THR A 277 -26.51 8.02 22.88
CA THR A 277 -25.24 7.32 23.18
C THR A 277 -24.65 7.75 24.52
N LYS A 278 -24.86 9.01 24.91
CA LYS A 278 -24.37 9.56 26.17
C LYS A 278 -25.10 8.95 27.37
N GLY A 279 -26.44 8.69 27.25
CA GLY A 279 -27.24 8.03 28.27
C GLY A 279 -26.85 6.57 28.52
N PHE A 280 -26.59 5.79 27.50
CA PHE A 280 -26.13 4.41 27.67
C PHE A 280 -24.75 4.30 28.32
N ARG A 281 -23.86 5.29 28.03
CA ARG A 281 -22.51 5.35 28.60
C ARG A 281 -22.53 5.68 30.10
N SER A 282 -23.39 6.57 30.53
CA SER A 282 -23.55 6.92 31.97
C SER A 282 -24.05 5.72 32.79
N LEU A 283 -24.71 4.75 32.15
CA LEU A 283 -25.17 3.49 32.75
C LEU A 283 -24.16 2.34 32.62
N GLY A 284 -22.94 2.60 32.08
CA GLY A 284 -21.92 1.55 31.88
C GLY A 284 -22.27 0.51 30.81
N ILE A 285 -23.32 0.75 30.00
CA ILE A 285 -23.81 -0.18 28.99
C ILE A 285 -23.02 0.03 27.70
N THR A 286 -21.92 -0.72 27.53
CA THR A 286 -21.16 -0.77 26.29
C THR A 286 -21.58 -1.98 25.44
N ARG A 287 -21.34 -1.93 24.13
CA ARG A 287 -21.57 -3.08 23.24
C ARG A 287 -20.83 -4.33 23.73
N SER A 288 -19.61 -4.18 24.19
CA SER A 288 -18.81 -5.26 24.77
C SER A 288 -19.42 -5.81 26.04
N ALA A 289 -20.01 -4.97 26.89
CA ALA A 289 -20.74 -5.41 28.08
C ALA A 289 -22.01 -6.20 27.70
N VAL A 290 -22.78 -5.70 26.73
CA VAL A 290 -23.98 -6.37 26.20
C VAL A 290 -23.61 -7.69 25.51
N ILE A 291 -22.60 -7.70 24.65
CA ILE A 291 -22.13 -8.94 23.97
C ILE A 291 -21.57 -9.93 24.99
N ARG A 292 -20.84 -9.49 26.01
CA ARG A 292 -20.30 -10.35 27.08
C ARG A 292 -21.43 -10.98 27.90
N MET A 293 -22.46 -10.20 28.20
CA MET A 293 -23.65 -10.68 28.92
C MET A 293 -24.47 -11.68 28.08
N LEU A 294 -24.65 -11.40 26.78
CA LEU A 294 -25.34 -12.29 25.84
C LEU A 294 -24.55 -13.56 25.51
N ARG A 295 -23.21 -13.53 25.50
CA ARG A 295 -22.34 -14.71 25.28
C ARG A 295 -22.33 -15.69 26.45
N ARG A 296 -22.69 -15.26 27.66
CA ARG A 296 -22.85 -16.16 28.81
C ARG A 296 -23.99 -17.17 28.64
N SER A 297 -24.93 -16.88 27.71
CA SER A 297 -26.01 -17.83 27.36
C SER A 297 -26.22 -17.87 25.85
N ARG A 298 -25.87 -18.99 25.24
CA ARG A 298 -26.01 -19.24 23.77
C ARG A 298 -27.47 -19.08 23.29
N SER A 299 -28.42 -19.38 24.16
CA SER A 299 -29.86 -19.26 23.91
C SER A 299 -30.31 -17.80 23.92
N LEU A 300 -29.86 -17.00 24.89
CA LEU A 300 -30.15 -15.57 24.97
C LEU A 300 -29.54 -14.78 23.78
N TYR A 301 -28.36 -15.18 23.29
CA TYR A 301 -27.75 -14.56 22.12
C TYR A 301 -28.58 -14.80 20.84
N LYS A 302 -29.09 -16.02 20.63
CA LYS A 302 -29.95 -16.34 19.48
C LYS A 302 -31.29 -15.58 19.56
N ILE A 303 -31.89 -15.50 20.73
CA ILE A 303 -33.17 -14.78 20.98
C ILE A 303 -32.97 -13.26 20.81
N ALA A 304 -31.91 -12.68 21.34
CA ALA A 304 -31.61 -11.26 21.17
C ALA A 304 -31.33 -10.90 19.71
N LYS A 305 -30.71 -11.81 18.95
CA LYS A 305 -30.44 -11.61 17.50
C LYS A 305 -31.73 -11.68 16.66
N SER A 306 -32.72 -12.49 17.06
CA SER A 306 -34.01 -12.65 16.35
C SER A 306 -35.03 -11.57 16.72
N LEU A 307 -35.00 -11.10 17.98
CA LEU A 307 -35.96 -10.14 18.51
C LEU A 307 -35.54 -8.67 18.43
N THR A 308 -34.32 -8.36 17.93
CA THR A 308 -33.86 -6.97 17.84
C THR A 308 -34.53 -6.26 16.65
N PRO A 309 -35.55 -5.40 16.86
CA PRO A 309 -36.13 -4.60 15.78
C PRO A 309 -35.06 -3.75 15.09
N LYS A 310 -35.24 -3.44 13.81
CA LYS A 310 -34.32 -2.55 13.05
C LYS A 310 -34.06 -1.22 13.77
N SER A 311 -35.05 -0.74 14.55
CA SER A 311 -34.94 0.46 15.41
C SER A 311 -33.99 0.30 16.59
N VAL A 312 -33.95 -0.88 17.22
CA VAL A 312 -33.03 -1.15 18.37
C VAL A 312 -31.60 -1.39 17.86
N LYS A 313 -31.41 -1.96 16.66
CA LYS A 313 -30.09 -2.00 15.99
C LYS A 313 -29.54 -0.61 15.70
N ARG A 314 -30.40 0.40 15.56
CA ARG A 314 -30.03 1.82 15.38
C ARG A 314 -29.74 2.53 16.71
N LEU A 315 -30.29 2.03 17.82
CA LEU A 315 -30.15 2.63 19.16
C LEU A 315 -28.96 2.06 19.95
N LEU A 316 -28.57 0.80 19.71
CA LEU A 316 -27.31 0.27 20.24
C LEU A 316 -26.18 0.93 19.48
N PRO A 317 -25.16 1.52 20.14
CA PRO A 317 -24.01 2.09 19.46
C PRO A 317 -23.33 0.99 18.65
N LEU A 318 -23.68 0.93 17.35
CA LEU A 318 -23.22 -0.07 16.41
C LEU A 318 -21.72 0.05 16.10
N THR A 319 -21.11 1.16 16.49
CA THR A 319 -19.66 1.38 16.42
C THR A 319 -19.21 2.00 17.72
N GLU A 320 -18.42 1.29 18.49
CA GLU A 320 -17.67 1.82 19.63
C GLU A 320 -16.65 2.89 19.19
N ARG A 321 -16.62 3.22 17.90
CA ARG A 321 -15.68 4.15 17.26
C ARG A 321 -16.27 5.54 17.22
N LEU A 322 -15.54 6.50 17.80
CA LEU A 322 -15.85 7.92 17.78
C LEU A 322 -15.18 8.60 16.58
N GLN A 323 -15.81 9.65 16.09
CA GLN A 323 -15.17 10.56 15.13
C GLN A 323 -14.38 11.63 15.89
N VAL A 324 -13.21 11.99 15.38
CA VAL A 324 -12.41 13.11 15.90
C VAL A 324 -12.94 14.42 15.35
N ASP A 325 -13.07 15.42 16.21
CA ASP A 325 -13.33 16.80 15.81
C ASP A 325 -11.98 17.48 15.51
N HIS A 326 -11.59 17.45 14.25
CA HIS A 326 -10.28 17.97 13.82
C HIS A 326 -10.14 19.48 14.00
N GLU A 327 -11.26 20.22 13.97
CA GLU A 327 -11.26 21.67 14.14
C GLU A 327 -11.00 22.08 15.60
N LYS A 328 -11.46 21.25 16.57
CA LYS A 328 -11.32 21.50 18.01
C LYS A 328 -10.18 20.74 18.66
N SER A 329 -9.55 19.85 17.94
CA SER A 329 -8.41 19.07 18.45
C SER A 329 -7.10 19.78 18.14
N SER A 330 -6.29 20.04 19.16
CA SER A 330 -4.95 20.62 18.97
C SER A 330 -4.01 19.65 18.26
N ILE A 331 -4.16 18.36 18.54
CA ILE A 331 -3.35 17.29 17.97
C ILE A 331 -4.23 16.07 17.69
N TYR A 332 -4.02 15.45 16.53
CA TYR A 332 -4.78 14.28 16.11
C TYR A 332 -4.02 13.43 15.10
N ALA A 333 -4.37 12.15 15.00
CA ALA A 333 -3.98 11.26 13.93
C ALA A 333 -5.17 10.97 13.02
N ILE A 334 -4.94 10.94 11.70
CA ILE A 334 -5.96 10.61 10.68
C ILE A 334 -5.75 9.20 10.18
N THR A 335 -4.51 8.89 9.89
CA THR A 335 -4.00 7.59 9.48
C THR A 335 -3.00 7.07 10.51
N ASN A 336 -2.44 5.90 10.25
CA ASN A 336 -1.51 5.26 11.17
C ASN A 336 -0.06 5.80 11.05
N LEU A 337 0.14 6.84 10.22
CA LEU A 337 1.47 7.38 9.91
C LEU A 337 2.05 8.28 11.00
N GLY A 338 1.21 9.10 11.65
CA GLY A 338 1.71 10.09 12.61
C GLY A 338 0.67 11.11 13.07
N LEU A 339 1.17 12.22 13.63
CA LEU A 339 0.36 13.24 14.28
C LEU A 339 0.36 14.54 13.48
N PHE A 340 -0.83 15.10 13.32
CA PHE A 340 -1.06 16.45 12.82
C PHE A 340 -1.22 17.41 13.99
N ILE A 341 -0.62 18.58 13.89
CA ILE A 341 -0.69 19.67 14.85
C ILE A 341 -1.55 20.78 14.25
N ASN A 342 -2.69 21.07 14.89
CA ASN A 342 -3.56 22.14 14.45
C ASN A 342 -3.01 23.51 14.90
N ARG A 343 -2.28 24.16 14.01
CA ARG A 343 -1.59 25.41 14.29
C ARG A 343 -2.54 26.56 14.66
N SER A 344 -3.82 26.50 14.23
CA SER A 344 -4.80 27.54 14.56
C SER A 344 -5.24 27.54 16.03
N LEU A 345 -4.96 26.45 16.75
CA LEU A 345 -5.28 26.30 18.17
C LEU A 345 -4.04 26.42 19.09
N ILE A 346 -2.90 26.83 18.55
CA ILE A 346 -1.65 26.92 19.30
C ILE A 346 -1.16 28.36 19.26
N GLU A 347 -1.22 29.04 20.42
CA GLU A 347 -0.69 30.38 20.60
C GLU A 347 0.84 30.35 20.79
N GLY A 348 1.59 30.31 19.70
CA GLY A 348 3.06 30.25 19.75
C GLY A 348 3.63 28.89 20.14
N GLY A 349 4.96 28.78 20.21
CA GLY A 349 5.65 27.58 20.72
C GLY A 349 5.47 26.28 19.91
N TYR A 350 5.14 26.36 18.61
CA TYR A 350 4.90 25.18 17.76
C TYR A 350 6.06 24.18 17.80
N GLU A 351 7.30 24.63 17.62
CA GLU A 351 8.46 23.74 17.61
C GLU A 351 8.76 23.16 19.00
N GLU A 352 8.50 23.90 20.06
CA GLU A 352 8.63 23.44 21.44
C GLU A 352 7.61 22.33 21.74
N LEU A 353 6.32 22.58 21.42
CA LEU A 353 5.27 21.59 21.55
C LEU A 353 5.55 20.34 20.73
N ARG A 354 5.99 20.50 19.48
CA ARG A 354 6.32 19.41 18.59
C ARG A 354 7.47 18.56 19.17
N THR A 355 8.51 19.19 19.66
CA THR A 355 9.65 18.51 20.28
C THR A 355 9.23 17.74 21.53
N LYS A 356 8.46 18.39 22.43
CA LYS A 356 7.93 17.74 23.63
C LYS A 356 7.08 16.52 23.29
N LEU A 357 6.18 16.63 22.29
CA LEU A 357 5.38 15.50 21.83
C LEU A 357 6.20 14.36 21.25
N MET A 358 7.24 14.68 20.47
CA MET A 358 8.15 13.66 19.95
C MET A 358 8.82 12.87 21.08
N ASP A 359 9.25 13.55 22.15
CA ASP A 359 9.86 12.90 23.32
C ASP A 359 8.86 12.04 24.11
N GLU A 360 7.61 12.48 24.20
CA GLU A 360 6.55 11.69 24.82
C GLU A 360 6.18 10.47 23.98
N VAL A 361 6.09 10.62 22.67
CA VAL A 361 5.79 9.52 21.73
C VAL A 361 6.92 8.46 21.77
N ARG A 362 8.18 8.85 21.87
CA ARG A 362 9.31 7.91 22.01
C ARG A 362 9.19 7.02 23.26
N LYS A 363 8.50 7.50 24.29
CA LYS A 363 8.32 6.81 25.58
C LYS A 363 7.06 5.95 25.63
N LEU A 364 6.28 5.85 24.53
CA LEU A 364 5.10 5.01 24.48
C LEU A 364 5.47 3.55 24.72
N LYS A 365 4.63 2.89 25.53
CA LYS A 365 4.83 1.52 25.95
C LYS A 365 3.65 0.64 25.55
N GLY A 366 3.92 -0.62 25.30
CA GLY A 366 2.95 -1.68 25.13
C GLY A 366 2.24 -2.06 26.43
N SER A 367 1.33 -3.02 26.31
CA SER A 367 0.53 -3.49 27.45
C SER A 367 1.36 -4.14 28.56
N GLU A 368 2.52 -4.68 28.23
CA GLU A 368 3.46 -5.30 29.18
C GLU A 368 4.60 -4.36 29.63
N GLY A 369 4.55 -3.08 29.19
CA GLY A 369 5.49 -2.03 29.59
C GLY A 369 6.72 -1.87 28.70
N GLU A 370 6.87 -2.63 27.63
CA GLU A 370 7.96 -2.57 26.66
C GLU A 370 7.82 -1.37 25.70
N PRO A 371 8.91 -0.84 25.14
CA PRO A 371 8.85 0.25 24.20
C PRO A 371 8.27 -0.20 22.84
N ILE A 372 7.27 0.53 22.33
CA ILE A 372 6.58 0.20 21.07
C ILE A 372 7.02 1.06 19.88
N VAL A 373 7.72 2.15 20.13
CA VAL A 373 8.19 3.06 19.07
C VAL A 373 9.66 2.79 18.76
N LYS A 374 9.94 2.62 17.47
CA LYS A 374 11.31 2.44 16.93
C LYS A 374 11.98 3.78 16.67
N ALA A 375 11.25 4.71 16.05
CA ALA A 375 11.76 6.03 15.70
C ALA A 375 10.61 7.05 15.59
N VAL A 376 10.94 8.32 15.84
CA VAL A 376 10.04 9.46 15.66
C VAL A 376 10.80 10.53 14.91
N TYR A 377 10.20 11.03 13.83
CA TYR A 377 10.80 12.02 12.95
C TYR A 377 9.89 13.26 12.79
N ARG A 378 10.51 14.38 12.51
CA ARG A 378 9.82 15.50 11.90
C ARG A 378 9.56 15.17 10.43
N ARG A 379 8.46 15.64 9.84
CA ARG A 379 8.18 15.38 8.42
C ARG A 379 9.30 15.87 7.50
N GLU A 380 9.97 16.95 7.86
CA GLU A 380 11.08 17.55 7.11
C GLU A 380 12.34 16.68 7.10
N GLU A 381 12.47 15.73 8.03
CA GLU A 381 13.57 14.75 8.08
C GLU A 381 13.33 13.57 7.12
N ILE A 382 12.07 13.33 6.72
CA ILE A 382 11.66 12.19 5.88
C ILE A 382 11.30 12.63 4.48
N PHE A 383 10.56 13.75 4.35
CA PHE A 383 10.03 14.23 3.10
C PHE A 383 10.73 15.51 2.65
N PHE A 384 10.97 15.58 1.35
CA PHE A 384 11.45 16.81 0.71
C PHE A 384 10.69 17.04 -0.59
N GLY A 385 10.48 18.30 -0.92
CA GLY A 385 9.69 18.70 -2.08
C GLY A 385 8.51 19.60 -1.71
N PRO A 386 7.74 20.05 -2.69
CA PRO A 386 6.73 21.09 -2.50
C PRO A 386 5.46 20.63 -1.80
N TYR A 387 5.28 19.31 -1.57
CA TYR A 387 4.05 18.74 -1.00
C TYR A 387 4.23 18.15 0.39
N ILE A 388 5.36 18.43 1.07
CA ILE A 388 5.63 17.94 2.43
C ILE A 388 4.57 18.39 3.44
N TYR A 389 3.87 19.50 3.18
CA TYR A 389 2.78 20.01 4.01
C TYR A 389 1.58 19.05 4.11
N ARG A 390 1.47 18.07 3.19
CA ARG A 390 0.44 17.00 3.23
C ARG A 390 0.75 15.92 4.25
N ALA A 391 2.00 15.86 4.73
CA ALA A 391 2.42 14.87 5.73
C ALA A 391 2.04 15.32 7.14
N PRO A 392 1.82 14.36 8.08
CA PRO A 392 1.74 14.65 9.49
C PRO A 392 2.98 15.43 9.97
N ASP A 393 2.83 16.27 10.98
CA ASP A 393 3.95 17.05 11.55
C ASP A 393 4.98 16.16 12.24
N ILE A 394 4.52 15.06 12.83
CA ILE A 394 5.33 14.04 13.51
C ILE A 394 5.06 12.68 12.87
N ILE A 395 6.10 12.03 12.38
CA ILE A 395 6.05 10.69 11.79
C ILE A 395 6.47 9.67 12.85
N ILE A 396 5.69 8.60 13.01
CA ILE A 396 5.91 7.58 14.04
C ILE A 396 6.18 6.24 13.36
N ILE A 397 7.33 5.66 13.65
CA ILE A 397 7.69 4.32 13.18
C ILE A 397 7.58 3.35 14.36
N PRO A 398 6.62 2.40 14.34
CA PRO A 398 6.50 1.40 15.38
C PRO A 398 7.63 0.36 15.30
N ARG A 399 7.88 -0.34 16.40
CA ARG A 399 8.68 -1.57 16.40
C ARG A 399 7.91 -2.70 15.73
N THR A 400 8.65 -3.67 15.20
CA THR A 400 8.06 -4.91 14.65
C THR A 400 7.14 -5.56 15.68
N GLY A 401 5.97 -5.99 15.22
CA GLY A 401 4.95 -6.58 16.08
C GLY A 401 3.92 -5.60 16.61
N TYR A 402 4.15 -4.30 16.50
CA TYR A 402 3.25 -3.24 16.94
C TYR A 402 2.67 -2.46 15.77
N LYS A 403 1.40 -2.07 15.90
CA LYS A 403 0.73 -1.15 14.97
C LYS A 403 0.15 0.02 15.74
N ILE A 404 0.57 1.24 15.39
CA ILE A 404 -0.07 2.48 15.86
C ILE A 404 -1.34 2.69 15.05
N ARG A 405 -2.48 2.90 15.73
CA ARG A 405 -3.80 3.06 15.10
C ARG A 405 -4.41 4.42 15.45
N SER A 406 -5.06 5.03 14.46
CA SER A 406 -5.72 6.33 14.59
C SER A 406 -7.19 6.24 15.03
N GLU A 407 -7.76 5.05 15.15
CA GLU A 407 -9.14 4.91 15.62
C GLU A 407 -9.28 5.37 17.07
N LEU A 408 -10.40 6.04 17.35
CA LEU A 408 -10.81 6.45 18.68
C LEU A 408 -12.03 5.62 19.07
N TYR A 409 -11.91 4.82 20.12
CA TYR A 409 -13.01 4.01 20.63
C TYR A 409 -13.67 4.67 21.84
N MET A 410 -14.96 4.36 22.09
CA MET A 410 -15.73 4.94 23.19
C MET A 410 -15.18 4.62 24.59
N ASP A 411 -14.50 3.48 24.75
CA ASP A 411 -13.83 3.09 25.99
C ASP A 411 -12.43 3.70 26.13
N PHE A 412 -12.00 4.49 25.14
CA PHE A 412 -10.67 5.12 25.07
C PHE A 412 -9.53 4.18 25.41
N ARG A 413 -9.65 2.91 24.95
CA ARG A 413 -8.61 1.91 25.13
C ARG A 413 -7.30 2.37 24.50
N LEU A 414 -6.17 2.05 25.16
CA LEU A 414 -4.85 2.30 24.60
C LEU A 414 -4.32 1.10 23.81
N HIS A 415 -4.69 -0.10 24.20
CA HIS A 415 -4.15 -1.34 23.67
C HIS A 415 -5.23 -2.33 23.26
N SER A 416 -4.96 -3.16 22.26
CA SER A 416 -5.71 -4.38 21.98
C SER A 416 -4.86 -5.38 21.19
N SER A 417 -5.19 -6.66 21.34
CA SER A 417 -4.62 -7.72 20.51
C SER A 417 -5.40 -7.87 19.21
N PRO A 418 -4.75 -8.10 18.05
CA PRO A 418 -5.42 -8.45 16.79
C PRO A 418 -6.19 -9.76 16.87
N TYR A 419 -5.86 -10.61 17.85
CA TYR A 419 -6.48 -11.92 18.04
C TYR A 419 -7.69 -11.89 18.99
N ASN A 420 -8.06 -10.73 19.49
CA ASN A 420 -9.20 -10.61 20.40
C ASN A 420 -10.52 -10.73 19.63
N PRO A 421 -11.32 -11.81 19.83
CA PRO A 421 -12.57 -12.05 19.10
C PRO A 421 -13.66 -11.00 19.40
N ASP A 422 -13.54 -10.24 20.49
CA ASP A 422 -14.53 -9.21 20.86
C ASP A 422 -14.49 -7.99 19.92
N TYR A 423 -13.40 -7.81 19.17
CA TYR A 423 -13.22 -6.67 18.24
C TYR A 423 -13.47 -7.03 16.78
N GLY A 424 -13.96 -8.25 16.50
CA GLY A 424 -14.17 -8.75 15.14
C GLY A 424 -12.86 -9.15 14.46
N ILE A 425 -12.85 -9.15 13.12
CA ILE A 425 -11.66 -9.50 12.35
C ILE A 425 -10.73 -8.32 12.34
N SER A 426 -9.50 -8.54 12.77
CA SER A 426 -8.43 -7.57 12.77
C SER A 426 -7.25 -8.08 11.95
N PRO A 427 -6.51 -7.21 11.26
CA PRO A 427 -5.29 -7.59 10.58
C PRO A 427 -4.27 -8.18 11.57
N THR A 428 -3.71 -9.33 11.22
CA THR A 428 -2.64 -10.02 11.98
C THR A 428 -1.26 -9.83 11.35
N GLY A 429 -1.23 -9.25 10.16
CA GLY A 429 -0.03 -8.82 9.45
C GLY A 429 -0.05 -7.33 9.15
N GLU A 430 1.13 -6.73 9.04
CA GLU A 430 1.34 -5.31 8.77
C GLU A 430 2.58 -5.09 7.93
N HIS A 431 2.58 -4.00 7.20
CA HIS A 431 3.65 -3.59 6.31
C HIS A 431 4.99 -3.43 7.05
N ALA A 432 6.09 -3.69 6.34
CA ALA A 432 7.45 -3.51 6.79
C ALA A 432 8.26 -2.72 5.74
N ILE A 433 9.30 -2.02 6.19
CA ILE A 433 10.04 -1.09 5.33
C ILE A 433 10.82 -1.77 4.19
N ASN A 434 11.26 -3.02 4.39
CA ASN A 434 12.06 -3.73 3.40
C ASN A 434 11.21 -4.75 2.67
N GLY A 435 10.95 -4.46 1.40
CA GLY A 435 10.41 -5.40 0.44
C GLY A 435 11.50 -6.22 -0.26
N ILE A 436 11.15 -6.80 -1.39
CA ILE A 436 12.03 -7.64 -2.20
C ILE A 436 12.43 -6.93 -3.49
N LEU A 437 13.66 -7.19 -3.93
CA LEU A 437 14.17 -6.93 -5.27
C LEU A 437 14.76 -8.22 -5.80
N MET A 438 14.36 -8.61 -7.01
CA MET A 438 15.02 -9.66 -7.78
C MET A 438 15.10 -9.22 -9.24
N ALA A 439 16.10 -9.68 -9.96
CA ALA A 439 16.21 -9.48 -11.40
C ALA A 439 16.86 -10.69 -12.05
N TYR A 440 16.40 -11.05 -13.26
CA TYR A 440 16.91 -12.18 -14.02
C TYR A 440 16.79 -11.89 -15.53
N GLY A 441 17.70 -12.43 -16.32
CA GLY A 441 17.71 -12.28 -17.77
C GLY A 441 19.12 -12.11 -18.34
N SER A 442 19.21 -11.95 -19.65
CA SER A 442 20.49 -11.93 -20.40
C SER A 442 21.42 -10.78 -20.01
N ASP A 443 20.85 -9.62 -19.60
CA ASP A 443 21.62 -8.46 -19.18
C ASP A 443 21.96 -8.44 -17.69
N ILE A 444 21.39 -9.35 -16.91
CA ILE A 444 21.47 -9.35 -15.45
C ILE A 444 22.67 -10.14 -14.93
N ALA A 445 23.28 -9.68 -13.86
CA ALA A 445 24.35 -10.39 -13.16
C ALA A 445 23.81 -11.66 -12.48
N ARG A 446 24.68 -12.64 -12.25
CA ARG A 446 24.29 -13.91 -11.64
C ARG A 446 24.70 -13.99 -10.17
N GLY A 447 23.83 -14.56 -9.34
CA GLY A 447 24.11 -14.90 -7.94
C GLY A 447 24.53 -13.71 -7.07
N LYS A 448 24.08 -12.49 -7.38
CA LYS A 448 24.54 -11.27 -6.72
C LYS A 448 23.49 -10.70 -5.76
N ASN A 449 23.93 -10.32 -4.58
CA ASN A 449 23.09 -9.58 -3.63
C ASN A 449 23.23 -8.07 -3.87
N VAL A 450 22.10 -7.37 -4.13
CA VAL A 450 22.05 -5.93 -4.41
C VAL A 450 20.85 -5.32 -3.70
N ASP A 451 21.08 -4.50 -2.71
CA ASP A 451 20.04 -3.71 -2.06
C ASP A 451 19.81 -2.40 -2.83
N ALA A 452 18.55 -1.94 -2.89
CA ALA A 452 18.17 -0.70 -3.55
C ALA A 452 17.06 0.04 -2.77
N VAL A 453 16.77 1.26 -3.20
CA VAL A 453 15.63 2.03 -2.70
C VAL A 453 14.54 2.04 -3.76
N ILE A 454 13.30 2.08 -3.35
CA ILE A 454 12.14 1.87 -4.21
C ILE A 454 12.08 2.83 -5.42
N TRP A 455 12.50 4.06 -5.26
CA TRP A 455 12.56 5.05 -6.35
C TRP A 455 13.76 4.88 -7.29
N ASP A 456 14.64 3.89 -7.06
CA ASP A 456 15.74 3.52 -7.98
C ASP A 456 15.23 2.65 -9.15
N ILE A 457 14.04 2.06 -9.05
CA ILE A 457 13.47 1.18 -10.08
C ILE A 457 13.17 1.97 -11.36
N ALA A 458 12.51 3.14 -11.26
CA ALA A 458 12.18 3.95 -12.44
C ALA A 458 13.41 4.35 -13.25
N PRO A 459 14.46 4.98 -12.68
CA PRO A 459 15.65 5.33 -13.47
C PRO A 459 16.40 4.10 -13.98
N THR A 460 16.33 2.96 -13.29
CA THR A 460 16.96 1.71 -13.76
C THR A 460 16.26 1.17 -15.01
N ILE A 461 14.93 1.08 -15.03
CA ILE A 461 14.16 0.66 -16.21
C ILE A 461 14.34 1.67 -17.36
N MET A 462 14.32 2.98 -17.08
CA MET A 462 14.56 4.00 -18.09
C MET A 462 15.97 3.86 -18.72
N HIS A 463 16.99 3.56 -17.91
CA HIS A 463 18.34 3.30 -18.39
C HIS A 463 18.42 2.06 -19.29
N MET A 464 17.72 0.95 -18.96
CA MET A 464 17.67 -0.25 -19.79
C MET A 464 17.13 0.03 -21.20
N HIS A 465 16.26 1.02 -21.35
CA HIS A 465 15.72 1.46 -22.63
C HIS A 465 16.48 2.65 -23.24
N GLY A 466 17.61 3.06 -22.64
CA GLY A 466 18.43 4.19 -23.13
C GLY A 466 17.76 5.56 -23.04
N PHE A 467 16.70 5.67 -22.19
CA PHE A 467 16.01 6.93 -21.95
C PHE A 467 16.81 7.86 -21.03
N PRO A 468 16.71 9.17 -21.25
CA PRO A 468 17.28 10.13 -20.31
C PRO A 468 16.47 10.15 -19.01
N ILE A 469 17.20 10.20 -17.90
CA ILE A 469 16.62 10.26 -16.56
C ILE A 469 16.41 11.74 -16.21
N PRO A 470 15.19 12.12 -15.76
CA PRO A 470 14.92 13.49 -15.34
C PRO A 470 15.80 13.90 -14.15
N LYS A 471 16.42 15.08 -14.23
CA LYS A 471 17.26 15.63 -13.15
C LYS A 471 16.54 15.76 -11.80
N TYR A 472 15.20 15.83 -11.80
CA TYR A 472 14.40 15.89 -10.56
C TYR A 472 14.17 14.54 -9.90
N PHE A 473 14.56 13.42 -10.50
CA PHE A 473 14.48 12.10 -9.87
C PHE A 473 15.39 12.06 -8.64
N ASP A 474 14.93 11.36 -7.59
CA ASP A 474 15.71 11.11 -6.39
C ASP A 474 16.44 9.76 -6.48
N GLY A 475 15.89 8.88 -7.31
CA GLY A 475 16.44 7.57 -7.60
C GLY A 475 17.67 7.61 -8.50
N LYS A 476 18.51 6.62 -8.36
CA LYS A 476 19.67 6.35 -9.19
C LYS A 476 19.51 5.06 -9.98
N VAL A 477 20.25 4.92 -11.06
CA VAL A 477 20.37 3.64 -11.78
C VAL A 477 21.15 2.66 -10.92
N VAL A 478 20.56 1.49 -10.66
CA VAL A 478 21.20 0.40 -9.94
C VAL A 478 22.05 -0.41 -10.92
N LYS A 479 23.22 0.14 -11.29
CA LYS A 479 24.13 -0.49 -12.27
C LYS A 479 24.64 -1.86 -11.80
N GLU A 480 24.65 -2.07 -10.50
CA GLU A 480 25.12 -3.30 -9.85
C GLU A 480 24.30 -4.54 -10.23
N ILE A 481 23.07 -4.36 -10.74
CA ILE A 481 22.24 -5.50 -11.23
C ILE A 481 22.68 -6.00 -12.58
N PHE A 482 23.42 -5.21 -13.38
CA PHE A 482 23.79 -5.60 -14.72
C PHE A 482 25.04 -6.48 -14.74
N SER A 483 25.04 -7.44 -15.65
CA SER A 483 26.22 -8.25 -15.95
C SER A 483 27.35 -7.37 -16.50
N GLY A 484 28.59 -7.61 -16.10
CA GLY A 484 29.74 -6.93 -16.66
C GLY A 484 29.91 -7.12 -18.18
N LYS A 485 29.26 -8.13 -18.76
CA LYS A 485 29.24 -8.38 -20.22
C LYS A 485 28.12 -7.62 -20.93
N SER A 486 27.11 -7.14 -20.20
CA SER A 486 26.01 -6.38 -20.79
C SER A 486 26.47 -4.96 -21.15
N LYS A 487 26.02 -4.49 -22.30
CA LYS A 487 26.21 -3.07 -22.71
C LYS A 487 25.59 -2.09 -21.73
N LEU A 488 24.58 -2.51 -20.95
CA LEU A 488 23.91 -1.67 -19.96
C LEU A 488 24.82 -1.28 -18.78
N SER A 489 25.77 -2.16 -18.41
CA SER A 489 26.70 -1.88 -17.30
C SER A 489 27.63 -0.71 -17.60
N SER A 490 28.11 -0.60 -18.87
CA SER A 490 29.05 0.43 -19.33
C SER A 490 28.36 1.63 -19.98
N ALA A 491 27.08 1.51 -20.37
CA ALA A 491 26.35 2.59 -21.01
C ALA A 491 26.33 3.86 -20.14
N PRO A 492 26.51 5.05 -20.73
CA PRO A 492 26.43 6.31 -20.00
C PRO A 492 25.00 6.54 -19.52
N ILE A 493 24.87 7.03 -18.29
CA ILE A 493 23.58 7.47 -17.76
C ILE A 493 23.26 8.82 -18.39
N LYS A 494 22.20 8.86 -19.19
CA LYS A 494 21.71 10.11 -19.79
C LYS A 494 20.86 10.85 -18.78
N ILE A 495 21.12 12.12 -18.55
CA ILE A 495 20.33 12.99 -17.67
C ILE A 495 19.74 14.12 -18.50
N GLU A 496 18.47 14.42 -18.29
CA GLU A 496 17.77 15.50 -19.00
C GLU A 496 17.20 16.53 -18.01
N ASP A 497 17.39 17.82 -18.32
CA ASP A 497 16.78 18.91 -17.56
C ASP A 497 15.39 19.22 -18.11
N HIS A 498 14.36 18.79 -17.41
CA HIS A 498 12.96 18.98 -17.79
C HIS A 498 12.42 20.36 -17.40
N ALA A 499 13.05 21.45 -17.83
CA ALA A 499 12.52 22.81 -17.67
C ALA A 499 11.11 22.96 -18.27
N LYS A 500 10.82 22.28 -19.41
CA LYS A 500 9.46 22.14 -20.00
C LYS A 500 8.44 21.52 -19.05
N TYR A 501 8.87 20.72 -18.07
CA TYR A 501 7.98 20.03 -17.14
C TYR A 501 7.25 21.01 -16.19
N LYS A 502 7.92 22.11 -15.80
CA LYS A 502 7.28 23.16 -15.00
C LYS A 502 6.09 23.79 -15.73
N ILE A 503 6.17 23.91 -17.05
CA ILE A 503 5.10 24.49 -17.89
C ILE A 503 3.91 23.53 -18.01
N ILE A 504 4.14 22.26 -18.31
CA ILE A 504 3.07 21.23 -18.43
C ILE A 504 2.33 21.07 -17.10
N ARG A 505 3.06 21.10 -15.98
CA ARG A 505 2.50 21.07 -14.62
C ARG A 505 1.62 22.29 -14.34
N ARG A 506 2.04 23.48 -14.78
CA ARG A 506 1.28 24.73 -14.61
C ARG A 506 -0.01 24.70 -15.43
N ILE A 507 0.03 24.19 -16.65
CA ILE A 507 -1.15 23.97 -17.51
C ILE A 507 -2.10 22.94 -16.89
N GLY A 508 -1.59 21.82 -16.40
CA GLY A 508 -2.41 20.80 -15.73
C GLY A 508 -3.07 21.28 -14.43
N ALA A 509 -2.38 22.13 -13.66
CA ALA A 509 -2.93 22.78 -12.47
C ALA A 509 -4.01 23.82 -12.84
N LEU A 510 -3.83 24.59 -13.91
CA LEU A 510 -4.79 25.57 -14.41
C LEU A 510 -6.04 24.88 -14.97
N LYS A 511 -5.91 23.77 -15.72
CA LYS A 511 -7.05 22.95 -16.18
C LYS A 511 -7.86 22.37 -15.02
N ARG A 512 -7.19 21.88 -13.94
CA ARG A 512 -7.88 21.36 -12.74
C ARG A 512 -8.57 22.44 -11.92
N SER A 513 -8.06 23.68 -11.95
CA SER A 513 -8.70 24.81 -11.26
C SER A 513 -9.78 25.52 -12.08
N GLY A 514 -10.13 25.02 -13.26
CA GLY A 514 -11.10 25.67 -14.17
C GLY A 514 -10.64 27.02 -14.72
N LYS A 515 -9.31 27.27 -14.70
CA LYS A 515 -8.72 28.53 -15.20
C LYS A 515 -8.12 28.39 -16.62
N LEU A 516 -8.32 27.21 -17.21
CA LEU A 516 -8.02 26.89 -18.62
C LEU A 516 -9.09 25.92 -19.13
#